data_a55336790291c9b15b4113421508def3
#
_entry.id   a55336790291c9b15b4113421508def3
#
_cell.length_a   1.000
_cell.length_b   1.000
_cell.length_c   1.000
_cell.angle_alpha   90.00
_cell.angle_beta   90.00
_cell.angle_gamma   90.00
#
_symmetry.space_group_name_H-M   'P 1'
#
loop_
_entity.id
_entity.type
_entity.pdbx_description
1 polymer ?
#
loop_
_entity_poly.entity_id
_entity_poly.type
_entity_poly.pdbx_seq_one_letter_code
_entity_poly.pdbx_strand_id
1 'polypeptide(L)'
;MTTSILSNADLCKTFNVNKIFLNAMALPEHADPLFVPELNSNYVFDEKILNQVLLFLADPSHDCLFLSGASGCGKTSLILQIASRLNYPVQSITVSNKTEIQDLIGHPVLKNGSLSFEYGALTNAMLKGEILLINEIDMIGAGELSALNDVLEGKPLVIVQNKGEVIKPHKNFRVIATGNTKGNGDETGFYNGARILNKAFLDRWRFIECTYTSQENEISIIEKANPNLTELEVKHLCELASQIRKVSDGAETVGISTPFSTRTLLRIAHLFATIDISIYDAVEMGFSSRLVKVEYDYIDRLTKDIFGNNYVRKSKIADPVVITDTVKIEPAVTEIVKVKKTRKTTKKASKAVMPENDTNSEQEPHQGFLEFVNDPLTD
;
A
#
# COMPACT_ATOMS: atom_id res chain seq x y z
N MET A 1 -0.16 24.39 25.77
CA MET A 1 -0.05 24.36 24.30
C MET A 1 -1.46 24.40 23.72
N THR A 2 -1.72 25.31 22.82
CA THR A 2 -3.08 25.53 22.28
C THR A 2 -3.31 24.54 21.12
N THR A 3 -4.23 23.60 21.31
CA THR A 3 -4.69 22.72 20.24
C THR A 3 -5.33 23.57 19.14
N SER A 4 -4.83 23.50 17.92
CA SER A 4 -5.45 24.18 16.79
C SER A 4 -6.77 23.48 16.44
N ILE A 5 -7.84 24.25 16.31
CA ILE A 5 -9.17 23.75 15.97
C ILE A 5 -9.56 24.33 14.61
N LEU A 6 -9.89 23.46 13.64
CA LEU A 6 -10.49 23.87 12.38
C LEU A 6 -12.01 23.91 12.51
N SER A 7 -12.62 25.01 12.11
CA SER A 7 -14.08 25.11 11.98
C SER A 7 -14.59 24.32 10.77
N ASN A 8 -15.91 24.14 10.68
CA ASN A 8 -16.54 23.53 9.49
C ASN A 8 -16.16 24.25 8.20
N ALA A 9 -16.16 25.59 8.21
CA ALA A 9 -15.80 26.40 7.05
C ALA A 9 -14.32 26.22 6.65
N ASP A 10 -13.41 26.11 7.65
CA ASP A 10 -12.00 25.85 7.39
C ASP A 10 -11.80 24.44 6.82
N LEU A 11 -12.53 23.45 7.33
CA LEU A 11 -12.49 22.07 6.81
C LEU A 11 -12.99 22.03 5.37
N CYS A 12 -14.13 22.62 5.05
CA CYS A 12 -14.64 22.69 3.68
C CYS A 12 -13.61 23.32 2.72
N LYS A 13 -12.97 24.41 3.14
CA LYS A 13 -11.92 25.08 2.36
C LYS A 13 -10.67 24.22 2.21
N THR A 14 -10.23 23.58 3.29
CA THR A 14 -9.03 22.70 3.33
C THR A 14 -9.16 21.53 2.37
N PHE A 15 -10.35 20.93 2.30
CA PHE A 15 -10.61 19.77 1.44
C PHE A 15 -11.18 20.13 0.08
N ASN A 16 -11.50 21.41 -0.16
CA ASN A 16 -12.15 21.90 -1.37
C ASN A 16 -13.45 21.14 -1.69
N VAL A 17 -14.35 21.05 -0.70
CA VAL A 17 -15.64 20.36 -0.79
C VAL A 17 -16.76 21.28 -0.31
N ASN A 18 -17.98 20.97 -0.74
CA ASN A 18 -19.14 21.82 -0.45
C ASN A 18 -19.67 21.61 0.98
N LYS A 19 -19.56 20.37 1.51
CA LYS A 19 -20.18 20.03 2.78
C LYS A 19 -19.34 19.04 3.59
N ILE A 20 -19.12 19.43 4.86
CA ILE A 20 -18.56 18.55 5.89
C ILE A 20 -19.55 18.47 7.06
N PHE A 21 -19.72 17.26 7.64
CA PHE A 21 -20.70 17.03 8.72
C PHE A 21 -20.17 17.42 10.10
N LEU A 22 -18.87 17.65 10.25
CA LEU A 22 -18.28 18.11 11.49
C LEU A 22 -18.43 19.61 11.66
N ASN A 23 -18.78 20.07 12.87
CA ASN A 23 -18.78 21.48 13.20
C ASN A 23 -17.36 22.03 13.40
N ALA A 24 -16.49 21.23 13.99
CA ALA A 24 -15.08 21.54 14.18
C ALA A 24 -14.28 20.26 14.38
N MET A 25 -12.96 20.34 14.17
CA MET A 25 -12.01 19.24 14.38
C MET A 25 -10.73 19.77 15.03
N ALA A 26 -10.29 19.11 16.09
CA ALA A 26 -9.01 19.38 16.72
C ALA A 26 -7.88 18.72 15.93
N LEU A 27 -6.80 19.46 15.70
CA LEU A 27 -5.61 18.95 15.02
C LEU A 27 -4.62 18.35 16.04
N PRO A 28 -3.70 17.48 15.61
CA PRO A 28 -2.60 17.01 16.45
C PRO A 28 -1.75 18.18 16.97
N GLU A 29 -1.38 18.13 18.25
CA GLU A 29 -0.61 19.20 18.90
C GLU A 29 0.85 19.26 18.41
N HIS A 30 1.39 18.11 18.05
CA HIS A 30 2.76 17.94 17.53
C HIS A 30 2.74 17.02 16.33
N ALA A 31 3.15 17.54 15.18
CA ALA A 31 3.35 16.75 13.98
C ALA A 31 4.86 16.63 13.73
N ASP A 32 5.36 15.39 13.63
CA ASP A 32 6.70 15.13 13.12
C ASP A 32 6.64 15.29 11.59
N PRO A 33 7.29 16.31 10.99
CA PRO A 33 7.16 16.56 9.56
C PRO A 33 7.63 15.39 8.69
N LEU A 34 8.49 14.52 9.23
CA LEU A 34 9.00 13.34 8.52
C LEU A 34 7.87 12.34 8.20
N PHE A 35 6.85 12.28 9.05
CA PHE A 35 5.74 11.34 8.92
C PHE A 35 4.45 11.99 8.39
N VAL A 36 4.45 13.29 8.12
CA VAL A 36 3.32 13.95 7.45
C VAL A 36 3.41 13.66 5.95
N PRO A 37 2.37 13.06 5.34
CA PRO A 37 2.40 12.72 3.94
C PRO A 37 2.50 13.96 3.02
N GLU A 38 3.09 13.78 1.86
CA GLU A 38 3.20 14.82 0.84
C GLU A 38 1.82 15.23 0.32
N LEU A 39 1.62 16.54 0.14
CA LEU A 39 0.38 17.12 -0.35
C LEU A 39 0.25 16.99 -1.86
N ASN A 40 -0.78 16.29 -2.31
CA ASN A 40 -1.22 16.37 -3.70
C ASN A 40 -2.36 17.39 -3.83
N SER A 41 -2.06 18.58 -4.36
CA SER A 41 -3.05 19.67 -4.56
C SER A 41 -4.16 19.31 -5.55
N ASN A 42 -3.90 18.37 -6.46
CA ASN A 42 -4.84 17.94 -7.50
C ASN A 42 -5.76 16.79 -7.03
N TYR A 43 -5.61 16.33 -5.79
CA TYR A 43 -6.43 15.24 -5.27
C TYR A 43 -7.91 15.63 -5.16
N VAL A 44 -8.79 14.80 -5.71
CA VAL A 44 -10.25 14.98 -5.67
C VAL A 44 -10.83 14.02 -4.65
N PHE A 45 -11.56 14.56 -3.67
CA PHE A 45 -12.22 13.76 -2.64
C PHE A 45 -13.63 13.36 -3.06
N ASP A 46 -14.01 12.13 -2.75
CA ASP A 46 -15.43 11.78 -2.63
C ASP A 46 -15.95 12.34 -1.30
N GLU A 47 -16.90 13.26 -1.37
CA GLU A 47 -17.40 13.97 -0.18
C GLU A 47 -18.01 13.01 0.86
N LYS A 48 -18.68 11.94 0.43
CA LYS A 48 -19.29 10.97 1.33
C LYS A 48 -18.23 10.21 2.12
N ILE A 49 -17.24 9.66 1.42
CA ILE A 49 -16.17 8.88 2.03
C ILE A 49 -15.29 9.79 2.90
N LEU A 50 -14.96 11.00 2.42
CA LEU A 50 -14.23 12.00 3.19
C LEU A 50 -14.93 12.28 4.54
N ASN A 51 -16.23 12.56 4.52
CA ASN A 51 -16.99 12.83 5.73
C ASN A 51 -16.96 11.65 6.72
N GLN A 52 -17.06 10.42 6.24
CA GLN A 52 -16.99 9.23 7.09
C GLN A 52 -15.61 9.10 7.76
N VAL A 53 -14.52 9.35 7.03
CA VAL A 53 -13.17 9.31 7.59
C VAL A 53 -12.95 10.44 8.60
N LEU A 54 -13.39 11.67 8.28
CA LEU A 54 -13.26 12.80 9.20
C LEU A 54 -14.05 12.60 10.49
N LEU A 55 -15.25 12.02 10.43
CA LEU A 55 -16.03 11.66 11.61
C LEU A 55 -15.28 10.65 12.49
N PHE A 56 -14.66 9.62 11.88
CA PHE A 56 -13.83 8.68 12.62
C PHE A 56 -12.60 9.34 13.25
N LEU A 57 -11.90 10.19 12.52
CA LEU A 57 -10.70 10.87 13.06
C LEU A 57 -11.06 11.79 14.24
N ALA A 58 -12.22 12.45 14.20
CA ALA A 58 -12.69 13.34 15.26
C ALA A 58 -13.15 12.57 16.49
N ASP A 59 -13.87 11.46 16.30
CA ASP A 59 -14.38 10.62 17.39
C ASP A 59 -14.36 9.12 16.97
N PRO A 60 -13.29 8.40 17.33
CA PRO A 60 -13.19 6.99 17.04
C PRO A 60 -14.11 6.11 17.90
N SER A 61 -14.59 6.60 19.07
CA SER A 61 -15.41 5.84 20.05
C SER A 61 -14.84 4.45 20.36
N HIS A 62 -13.52 4.34 20.47
CA HIS A 62 -12.75 3.10 20.67
C HIS A 62 -12.77 2.09 19.50
N ASP A 63 -13.28 2.48 18.32
CA ASP A 63 -13.21 1.65 17.12
C ASP A 63 -11.95 1.97 16.30
N CYS A 64 -11.64 1.06 15.38
CA CYS A 64 -10.66 1.28 14.31
C CYS A 64 -11.36 1.44 12.97
N LEU A 65 -10.67 1.93 11.95
CA LEU A 65 -11.24 2.14 10.63
C LEU A 65 -10.69 1.15 9.60
N PHE A 66 -11.58 0.41 8.93
CA PHE A 66 -11.24 -0.50 7.84
C PHE A 66 -11.77 0.03 6.51
N LEU A 67 -10.87 0.35 5.58
CA LEU A 67 -11.24 0.70 4.21
C LEU A 67 -11.12 -0.55 3.34
N SER A 68 -12.25 -1.05 2.87
CA SER A 68 -12.32 -2.17 1.93
C SER A 68 -12.62 -1.68 0.52
N GLY A 69 -12.21 -2.44 -0.48
CA GLY A 69 -12.56 -2.15 -1.88
C GLY A 69 -11.50 -2.59 -2.88
N ALA A 70 -11.82 -2.50 -4.15
CA ALA A 70 -10.97 -2.96 -5.24
C ALA A 70 -9.56 -2.37 -5.22
N SER A 71 -8.59 -3.13 -5.74
CA SER A 71 -7.22 -2.62 -5.88
C SER A 71 -7.18 -1.37 -6.77
N GLY A 72 -6.43 -0.34 -6.32
CA GLY A 72 -6.28 0.91 -7.07
C GLY A 72 -7.48 1.85 -7.08
N CYS A 73 -8.49 1.66 -6.20
CA CYS A 73 -9.59 2.61 -5.99
C CYS A 73 -9.20 3.81 -5.11
N GLY A 74 -7.97 3.85 -4.56
CA GLY A 74 -7.46 5.01 -3.84
C GLY A 74 -7.52 4.95 -2.31
N LYS A 75 -7.77 3.80 -1.68
CA LYS A 75 -7.86 3.62 -0.21
C LYS A 75 -6.72 4.28 0.57
N THR A 76 -5.50 3.86 0.30
CA THR A 76 -4.29 4.40 0.94
C THR A 76 -4.10 5.88 0.63
N SER A 77 -4.26 6.28 -0.64
CA SER A 77 -4.12 7.67 -1.07
C SER A 77 -5.12 8.60 -0.37
N LEU A 78 -6.34 8.15 -0.15
CA LEU A 78 -7.37 8.89 0.58
C LEU A 78 -6.89 9.26 1.99
N ILE A 79 -6.42 8.28 2.75
CA ILE A 79 -5.94 8.51 4.12
C ILE A 79 -4.71 9.43 4.13
N LEU A 80 -3.75 9.17 3.24
CA LEU A 80 -2.54 9.99 3.15
C LEU A 80 -2.89 11.45 2.78
N GLN A 81 -3.84 11.68 1.87
CA GLN A 81 -4.24 13.03 1.47
C GLN A 81 -5.11 13.75 2.51
N ILE A 82 -5.88 13.02 3.32
CA ILE A 82 -6.56 13.59 4.48
C ILE A 82 -5.52 13.99 5.55
N ALA A 83 -4.61 13.07 5.88
CA ALA A 83 -3.57 13.28 6.87
C ALA A 83 -2.66 14.46 6.52
N SER A 84 -2.24 14.57 5.24
CA SER A 84 -1.45 15.69 4.74
C SER A 84 -2.12 17.04 4.99
N ARG A 85 -3.42 17.18 4.69
CA ARG A 85 -4.17 18.43 4.87
C ARG A 85 -4.44 18.77 6.32
N LEU A 86 -4.51 17.77 7.19
CA LEU A 86 -4.66 17.95 8.63
C LEU A 86 -3.33 18.06 9.38
N ASN A 87 -2.20 18.02 8.67
CA ASN A 87 -0.87 17.94 9.26
C ASN A 87 -0.77 16.79 10.30
N TYR A 88 -1.36 15.63 9.97
CA TYR A 88 -1.45 14.46 10.84
C TYR A 88 -0.37 13.44 10.43
N PRO A 89 0.59 13.11 11.33
CA PRO A 89 1.62 12.13 11.00
C PRO A 89 1.05 10.72 10.83
N VAL A 90 1.62 9.96 9.89
CA VAL A 90 1.19 8.60 9.55
C VAL A 90 2.36 7.63 9.59
N GLN A 91 2.28 6.63 10.45
CA GLN A 91 3.13 5.45 10.40
C GLN A 91 2.46 4.45 9.44
N SER A 92 2.95 4.39 8.21
CA SER A 92 2.38 3.50 7.18
C SER A 92 3.22 2.25 7.01
N ILE A 93 2.58 1.09 7.13
CA ILE A 93 3.18 -0.23 6.90
C ILE A 93 2.32 -1.03 5.94
N THR A 94 2.97 -1.73 5.00
CA THR A 94 2.30 -2.72 4.14
C THR A 94 2.64 -4.10 4.64
N VAL A 95 1.62 -4.86 5.01
CA VAL A 95 1.80 -6.21 5.55
C VAL A 95 1.68 -7.27 4.47
N SER A 96 2.22 -8.44 4.73
CA SER A 96 2.25 -9.59 3.85
C SER A 96 2.02 -10.88 4.65
N ASN A 97 1.99 -12.00 3.97
CA ASN A 97 1.88 -13.31 4.62
C ASN A 97 3.10 -13.73 5.46
N LYS A 98 4.19 -12.95 5.39
CA LYS A 98 5.42 -13.15 6.19
C LYS A 98 5.57 -12.13 7.31
N THR A 99 4.67 -11.15 7.38
CA THR A 99 4.72 -10.11 8.41
C THR A 99 4.29 -10.70 9.74
N GLU A 100 5.13 -10.53 10.75
CA GLU A 100 4.86 -10.91 12.13
C GLU A 100 4.44 -9.68 12.94
N ILE A 101 3.71 -9.89 14.02
CA ILE A 101 3.27 -8.79 14.89
C ILE A 101 4.46 -8.02 15.49
N GLN A 102 5.60 -8.68 15.66
CA GLN A 102 6.84 -8.08 16.15
C GLN A 102 7.35 -6.99 15.22
N ASP A 103 7.13 -7.09 13.91
CA ASP A 103 7.51 -6.07 12.93
C ASP A 103 6.76 -4.76 13.17
N LEU A 104 5.53 -4.86 13.70
CA LEU A 104 4.72 -3.69 14.05
C LEU A 104 5.08 -3.13 15.43
N ILE A 105 5.33 -4.01 16.40
CA ILE A 105 5.63 -3.63 17.79
C ILE A 105 7.07 -3.13 17.91
N GLY A 106 8.02 -3.84 17.34
CA GLY A 106 9.46 -3.58 17.44
C GLY A 106 10.24 -4.81 17.90
N HIS A 107 11.54 -4.70 17.91
CA HIS A 107 12.43 -5.82 18.18
C HIS A 107 13.70 -5.38 18.94
N PRO A 108 14.31 -6.29 19.71
CA PRO A 108 15.60 -6.02 20.34
C PRO A 108 16.71 -5.96 19.29
N VAL A 109 17.58 -4.97 19.40
CA VAL A 109 18.74 -4.77 18.52
C VAL A 109 20.03 -4.66 19.36
N LEU A 110 21.12 -5.16 18.84
CA LEU A 110 22.44 -5.00 19.45
C LEU A 110 23.11 -3.75 18.90
N LYS A 111 23.20 -2.70 19.73
CA LYS A 111 23.89 -1.45 19.39
C LYS A 111 25.09 -1.25 20.31
N ASN A 112 26.27 -1.06 19.74
CA ASN A 112 27.51 -0.78 20.50
C ASN A 112 27.77 -1.78 21.66
N GLY A 113 27.48 -3.06 21.45
CA GLY A 113 27.67 -4.10 22.46
C GLY A 113 26.60 -4.16 23.58
N SER A 114 25.58 -3.31 23.54
CA SER A 114 24.44 -3.35 24.45
C SER A 114 23.13 -3.66 23.72
N LEU A 115 22.26 -4.43 24.38
CA LEU A 115 20.92 -4.72 23.87
C LEU A 115 20.01 -3.51 24.12
N SER A 116 19.41 -2.98 23.05
CA SER A 116 18.38 -1.95 23.08
C SER A 116 17.14 -2.44 22.33
N PHE A 117 15.99 -1.86 22.59
CA PHE A 117 14.75 -2.17 21.89
C PHE A 117 14.43 -1.05 20.89
N GLU A 118 14.19 -1.38 19.63
CA GLU A 118 13.71 -0.44 18.61
C GLU A 118 12.21 -0.59 18.43
N TYR A 119 11.48 0.50 18.59
CA TYR A 119 10.03 0.51 18.43
C TYR A 119 9.64 0.43 16.95
N GLY A 120 8.66 -0.42 16.67
CA GLY A 120 8.03 -0.52 15.35
C GLY A 120 6.99 0.58 15.12
N ALA A 121 6.32 0.50 13.98
CA ALA A 121 5.34 1.49 13.54
C ALA A 121 4.17 1.64 14.53
N LEU A 122 3.64 0.54 15.08
CA LEU A 122 2.57 0.53 16.05
C LEU A 122 2.96 1.27 17.33
N THR A 123 4.08 0.88 17.93
CA THR A 123 4.54 1.46 19.20
C THR A 123 4.83 2.95 19.06
N ASN A 124 5.47 3.36 17.94
CA ASN A 124 5.73 4.77 17.66
C ASN A 124 4.44 5.56 17.48
N ALA A 125 3.48 5.05 16.72
CA ALA A 125 2.19 5.72 16.52
C ALA A 125 1.41 5.85 17.83
N MET A 126 1.40 4.81 18.68
CA MET A 126 0.77 4.85 20.00
C MET A 126 1.36 5.91 20.91
N LEU A 127 2.69 6.00 20.98
CA LEU A 127 3.41 6.94 21.83
C LEU A 127 3.21 8.39 21.38
N LYS A 128 3.28 8.64 20.08
CA LYS A 128 3.28 10.00 19.52
C LYS A 128 1.88 10.52 19.18
N GLY A 129 0.87 9.66 19.17
CA GLY A 129 -0.50 10.02 18.77
C GLY A 129 -0.64 10.22 17.27
N GLU A 130 -0.04 9.35 16.50
CA GLU A 130 -0.04 9.35 15.03
C GLU A 130 -1.06 8.35 14.49
N ILE A 131 -1.34 8.41 13.20
CA ILE A 131 -2.15 7.39 12.52
C ILE A 131 -1.24 6.18 12.24
N LEU A 132 -1.63 5.00 12.70
CA LEU A 132 -1.10 3.73 12.20
C LEU A 132 -1.93 3.30 11.00
N LEU A 133 -1.33 3.30 9.81
CA LEU A 133 -1.96 2.86 8.57
C LEU A 133 -1.41 1.49 8.16
N ILE A 134 -2.22 0.44 8.34
CA ILE A 134 -1.88 -0.93 7.98
C ILE A 134 -2.45 -1.22 6.58
N ASN A 135 -1.59 -1.28 5.57
CA ASN A 135 -2.02 -1.59 4.21
C ASN A 135 -2.05 -3.10 3.98
N GLU A 136 -3.09 -3.55 3.26
CA GLU A 136 -3.32 -4.95 2.87
C GLU A 136 -3.44 -5.91 4.08
N ILE A 137 -4.18 -5.47 5.10
CA ILE A 137 -4.34 -6.20 6.37
C ILE A 137 -4.89 -7.62 6.19
N ASP A 138 -5.61 -7.88 5.11
CA ASP A 138 -6.14 -9.19 4.72
C ASP A 138 -5.06 -10.16 4.20
N MET A 139 -3.81 -9.72 4.08
CA MET A 139 -2.66 -10.59 3.73
C MET A 139 -1.96 -11.20 4.94
N ILE A 140 -2.08 -10.62 6.14
CA ILE A 140 -1.41 -11.12 7.36
C ILE A 140 -2.15 -12.32 7.95
N GLY A 141 -1.45 -13.16 8.72
CA GLY A 141 -2.05 -14.29 9.41
C GLY A 141 -3.06 -13.87 10.49
N ALA A 142 -4.24 -14.51 10.53
CA ALA A 142 -5.26 -14.21 11.53
C ALA A 142 -4.77 -14.39 12.99
N GLY A 143 -3.80 -15.30 13.21
CA GLY A 143 -3.15 -15.51 14.52
C GLY A 143 -2.35 -14.29 14.97
N GLU A 144 -1.61 -13.66 14.04
CA GLU A 144 -0.84 -12.44 14.30
C GLU A 144 -1.76 -11.27 14.68
N LEU A 145 -2.86 -11.11 13.95
CA LEU A 145 -3.84 -10.04 14.20
C LEU A 145 -4.49 -10.12 15.58
N SER A 146 -4.62 -11.32 16.15
CA SER A 146 -5.20 -11.49 17.48
C SER A 146 -4.41 -10.81 18.58
N ALA A 147 -3.10 -10.63 18.41
CA ALA A 147 -2.26 -9.91 19.35
C ALA A 147 -2.52 -8.39 19.38
N LEU A 148 -3.19 -7.86 18.36
CA LEU A 148 -3.59 -6.45 18.31
C LEU A 148 -4.90 -6.15 19.05
N ASN A 149 -5.69 -7.15 19.45
CA ASN A 149 -7.05 -6.97 19.96
C ASN A 149 -7.13 -5.95 21.11
N ASP A 150 -6.21 -6.01 22.07
CA ASP A 150 -6.21 -5.08 23.21
C ASP A 150 -5.92 -3.63 22.76
N VAL A 151 -5.00 -3.45 21.82
CA VAL A 151 -4.67 -2.14 21.26
C VAL A 151 -5.84 -1.56 20.45
N LEU A 152 -6.54 -2.41 19.68
CA LEU A 152 -7.72 -2.00 18.91
C LEU A 152 -8.89 -1.58 19.81
N GLU A 153 -8.96 -2.11 21.04
CA GLU A 153 -9.90 -1.70 22.09
C GLU A 153 -9.42 -0.48 22.92
N GLY A 154 -8.32 0.15 22.51
CA GLY A 154 -7.76 1.30 23.22
C GLY A 154 -7.02 0.95 24.52
N LYS A 155 -6.69 -0.31 24.76
CA LYS A 155 -5.93 -0.76 25.94
C LYS A 155 -4.43 -0.55 25.73
N PRO A 156 -3.63 -0.53 26.82
CA PRO A 156 -2.18 -0.44 26.73
C PRO A 156 -1.57 -1.65 26.05
N LEU A 157 -0.50 -1.43 25.28
CA LEU A 157 0.37 -2.47 24.72
C LEU A 157 1.44 -2.83 25.76
N VAL A 158 1.60 -4.12 26.03
CA VAL A 158 2.68 -4.64 26.90
C VAL A 158 3.76 -5.29 26.05
N ILE A 159 4.96 -4.72 26.04
CA ILE A 159 6.10 -5.21 25.27
C ILE A 159 6.94 -6.16 26.15
N VAL A 160 6.63 -7.44 26.08
CA VAL A 160 7.31 -8.48 26.90
C VAL A 160 8.82 -8.50 26.62
N GLN A 161 9.22 -8.37 25.36
CA GLN A 161 10.62 -8.37 24.92
C GLN A 161 11.40 -7.14 25.40
N ASN A 162 10.71 -6.06 25.81
CA ASN A 162 11.32 -4.90 26.44
C ASN A 162 11.00 -4.83 27.94
N LYS A 163 11.30 -5.89 28.66
CA LYS A 163 11.17 -5.99 30.12
C LYS A 163 9.75 -5.74 30.65
N GLY A 164 8.73 -6.00 29.83
CA GLY A 164 7.33 -5.77 30.21
C GLY A 164 6.94 -4.29 30.18
N GLU A 165 7.60 -3.48 29.37
CA GLU A 165 7.25 -2.06 29.18
C GLU A 165 5.79 -1.93 28.75
N VAL A 166 5.10 -0.97 29.36
CA VAL A 166 3.67 -0.70 29.11
C VAL A 166 3.50 0.62 28.37
N ILE A 167 3.00 0.55 27.15
CA ILE A 167 2.73 1.70 26.28
C ILE A 167 1.24 2.01 26.33
N LYS A 168 0.86 3.18 26.83
CA LYS A 168 -0.52 3.67 26.80
C LYS A 168 -0.76 4.42 25.49
N PRO A 169 -1.92 4.20 24.82
CA PRO A 169 -2.22 4.92 23.60
C PRO A 169 -2.43 6.41 23.90
N HIS A 170 -1.81 7.25 23.10
CA HIS A 170 -2.03 8.69 23.13
C HIS A 170 -3.47 9.01 22.65
N LYS A 171 -4.10 10.07 23.18
CA LYS A 171 -5.48 10.49 22.84
C LYS A 171 -5.74 10.65 21.33
N ASN A 172 -4.72 11.04 20.58
CA ASN A 172 -4.79 11.22 19.12
C ASN A 172 -4.42 9.96 18.32
N PHE A 173 -4.00 8.88 18.96
CA PHE A 173 -3.66 7.64 18.25
C PHE A 173 -4.87 7.10 17.49
N ARG A 174 -4.69 6.73 16.23
CA ARG A 174 -5.74 6.15 15.37
C ARG A 174 -5.18 4.95 14.62
N VAL A 175 -5.98 3.90 14.50
CA VAL A 175 -5.65 2.73 13.69
C VAL A 175 -6.56 2.71 12.48
N ILE A 176 -5.95 2.67 11.30
CA ILE A 176 -6.65 2.58 10.02
C ILE A 176 -6.04 1.41 9.24
N ALA A 177 -6.87 0.55 8.69
CA ALA A 177 -6.43 -0.54 7.83
C ALA A 177 -7.02 -0.42 6.43
N THR A 178 -6.31 -0.94 5.43
CA THR A 178 -6.84 -1.13 4.09
C THR A 178 -6.81 -2.60 3.72
N GLY A 179 -7.85 -3.09 3.05
CA GLY A 179 -7.92 -4.43 2.50
C GLY A 179 -8.59 -4.45 1.14
N ASN A 180 -8.31 -5.46 0.35
CA ASN A 180 -8.98 -5.65 -0.94
C ASN A 180 -10.29 -6.42 -0.78
N THR A 181 -10.44 -7.09 0.37
CA THR A 181 -11.64 -7.83 0.77
C THR A 181 -12.26 -7.19 2.01
N LYS A 182 -13.46 -7.65 2.39
CA LYS A 182 -14.11 -7.26 3.66
C LYS A 182 -13.73 -8.21 4.81
N GLY A 183 -12.63 -8.94 4.66
CA GLY A 183 -12.20 -9.96 5.63
C GLY A 183 -12.82 -11.33 5.41
N ASN A 184 -13.59 -11.54 4.35
CA ASN A 184 -14.18 -12.84 3.97
C ASN A 184 -13.25 -13.70 3.11
N GLY A 185 -12.03 -13.24 2.83
CA GLY A 185 -11.15 -13.85 1.85
C GLY A 185 -11.48 -13.40 0.42
N ASP A 186 -10.81 -14.00 -0.56
CA ASP A 186 -11.02 -13.67 -1.97
C ASP A 186 -12.15 -14.51 -2.58
N GLU A 187 -13.31 -13.89 -2.74
CA GLU A 187 -14.48 -14.50 -3.39
C GLU A 187 -14.43 -14.33 -4.92
N THR A 188 -13.54 -13.45 -5.42
CA THR A 188 -13.49 -13.06 -6.84
C THR A 188 -12.37 -13.75 -7.63
N GLY A 189 -11.38 -14.34 -6.96
CA GLY A 189 -10.17 -14.89 -7.57
C GLY A 189 -9.14 -13.84 -8.01
N PHE A 190 -9.40 -12.54 -7.74
CA PHE A 190 -8.50 -11.44 -8.12
C PHE A 190 -7.42 -11.13 -7.08
N TYR A 191 -7.60 -11.59 -5.84
CA TYR A 191 -6.78 -11.22 -4.70
C TYR A 191 -6.15 -12.45 -4.03
N ASN A 192 -5.40 -13.22 -4.82
CA ASN A 192 -4.69 -14.40 -4.33
C ASN A 192 -3.85 -14.08 -3.09
N GLY A 193 -4.11 -14.80 -2.00
CA GLY A 193 -3.44 -14.60 -0.72
C GLY A 193 -4.24 -13.81 0.31
N ALA A 194 -5.34 -13.16 -0.05
CA ALA A 194 -6.26 -12.57 0.91
C ALA A 194 -6.87 -13.67 1.80
N ARG A 195 -6.78 -13.48 3.11
CA ARG A 195 -7.19 -14.46 4.11
C ARG A 195 -8.53 -14.11 4.69
N ILE A 196 -9.23 -15.15 5.18
CA ILE A 196 -10.43 -14.94 5.99
C ILE A 196 -9.99 -14.46 7.36
N LEU A 197 -10.47 -13.28 7.76
CA LEU A 197 -10.21 -12.70 9.06
C LEU A 197 -11.21 -13.19 10.10
N ASN A 198 -10.77 -13.24 11.37
CA ASN A 198 -11.64 -13.64 12.46
C ASN A 198 -12.79 -12.62 12.66
N LYS A 199 -14.02 -13.10 12.79
CA LYS A 199 -15.20 -12.23 13.00
C LYS A 199 -15.09 -11.36 14.26
N ALA A 200 -14.53 -11.91 15.34
CA ALA A 200 -14.29 -11.15 16.56
C ALA A 200 -13.27 -10.02 16.37
N PHE A 201 -12.27 -10.21 15.49
CA PHE A 201 -11.34 -9.15 15.09
C PHE A 201 -12.06 -8.08 14.26
N LEU A 202 -12.92 -8.49 13.31
CA LEU A 202 -13.66 -7.56 12.43
C LEU A 202 -14.68 -6.72 13.20
N ASP A 203 -15.20 -7.19 14.31
CA ASP A 203 -16.16 -6.47 15.16
C ASP A 203 -15.60 -5.16 15.80
N ARG A 204 -14.28 -5.01 15.81
CA ARG A 204 -13.57 -3.82 16.32
C ARG A 204 -13.38 -2.72 15.27
N TRP A 205 -13.93 -2.92 14.06
CA TRP A 205 -13.67 -2.04 12.93
C TRP A 205 -14.95 -1.40 12.41
N ARG A 206 -14.90 -0.10 12.18
CA ARG A 206 -15.86 0.58 11.30
C ARG A 206 -15.45 0.35 9.87
N PHE A 207 -16.36 -0.12 9.04
CA PHE A 207 -16.08 -0.38 7.64
C PHE A 207 -16.52 0.79 6.76
N ILE A 208 -15.62 1.20 5.86
CA ILE A 208 -15.93 2.08 4.75
C ILE A 208 -15.60 1.33 3.46
N GLU A 209 -16.58 1.20 2.59
CA GLU A 209 -16.39 0.61 1.27
C GLU A 209 -15.96 1.70 0.29
N CYS A 210 -14.75 1.52 -0.27
CA CYS A 210 -14.20 2.39 -1.29
C CYS A 210 -14.42 1.76 -2.66
N THR A 211 -15.31 2.33 -3.45
CA THR A 211 -15.52 1.96 -4.85
C THR A 211 -14.66 2.85 -5.76
N TYR A 212 -14.62 2.53 -7.05
CA TYR A 212 -14.09 3.49 -8.02
C TYR A 212 -14.94 4.75 -8.00
N THR A 213 -14.28 5.89 -8.10
CA THR A 213 -14.97 7.19 -8.05
C THR A 213 -15.90 7.39 -9.24
N SER A 214 -16.84 8.33 -9.14
CA SER A 214 -17.76 8.63 -10.23
C SER A 214 -17.01 9.08 -11.49
N GLN A 215 -17.63 8.89 -12.67
CA GLN A 215 -17.05 9.30 -13.94
C GLN A 215 -16.74 10.81 -13.96
N GLU A 216 -17.55 11.62 -13.34
CA GLU A 216 -17.34 13.08 -13.23
C GLU A 216 -16.07 13.40 -12.43
N ASN A 217 -15.87 12.71 -11.32
CA ASN A 217 -14.66 12.85 -10.52
C ASN A 217 -13.42 12.33 -11.28
N GLU A 218 -13.54 11.20 -12.01
CA GLU A 218 -12.43 10.69 -12.83
C GLU A 218 -12.04 11.69 -13.93
N ILE A 219 -13.01 12.32 -14.60
CA ILE A 219 -12.76 13.40 -15.56
C ILE A 219 -11.95 14.51 -14.88
N SER A 220 -12.40 15.01 -13.74
CA SER A 220 -11.70 16.07 -13.00
C SER A 220 -10.28 15.66 -12.56
N ILE A 221 -10.08 14.40 -12.16
CA ILE A 221 -8.77 13.86 -11.78
C ILE A 221 -7.82 13.83 -12.98
N ILE A 222 -8.30 13.34 -14.14
CA ILE A 222 -7.48 13.24 -15.35
C ILE A 222 -7.12 14.61 -15.89
N GLU A 223 -8.07 15.53 -15.96
CA GLU A 223 -7.86 16.93 -16.43
C GLU A 223 -6.79 17.63 -15.59
N LYS A 224 -6.88 17.51 -14.25
CA LYS A 224 -5.90 18.11 -13.34
C LYS A 224 -4.52 17.47 -13.46
N ALA A 225 -4.47 16.15 -13.66
CA ALA A 225 -3.21 15.41 -13.77
C ALA A 225 -2.56 15.56 -15.15
N ASN A 226 -3.35 15.79 -16.21
CA ASN A 226 -2.90 15.80 -17.60
C ASN A 226 -3.54 16.98 -18.38
N PRO A 227 -3.14 18.23 -18.11
CA PRO A 227 -3.74 19.43 -18.70
C PRO A 227 -3.54 19.52 -20.23
N ASN A 228 -2.69 18.67 -20.79
CA ASN A 228 -2.43 18.59 -22.22
C ASN A 228 -3.50 17.78 -22.99
N LEU A 229 -4.36 17.03 -22.30
CA LEU A 229 -5.45 16.31 -22.93
C LEU A 229 -6.61 17.27 -23.25
N THR A 230 -7.28 16.99 -24.36
CA THR A 230 -8.53 17.68 -24.70
C THR A 230 -9.69 17.11 -23.87
N GLU A 231 -10.74 17.91 -23.67
CA GLU A 231 -11.96 17.47 -22.96
C GLU A 231 -12.55 16.18 -23.58
N LEU A 232 -12.50 16.07 -24.92
CA LEU A 232 -13.00 14.89 -25.62
C LEU A 232 -12.15 13.65 -25.33
N GLU A 233 -10.82 13.78 -25.32
CA GLU A 233 -9.89 12.68 -24.98
C GLU A 233 -10.10 12.19 -23.55
N VAL A 234 -10.29 13.11 -22.61
CA VAL A 234 -10.58 12.78 -21.20
C VAL A 234 -11.91 12.04 -21.09
N LYS A 235 -12.96 12.50 -21.77
CA LYS A 235 -14.26 11.81 -21.78
C LYS A 235 -14.18 10.41 -22.38
N HIS A 236 -13.46 10.23 -23.49
CA HIS A 236 -13.25 8.92 -24.11
C HIS A 236 -12.45 7.96 -23.20
N LEU A 237 -11.42 8.45 -22.50
CA LEU A 237 -10.67 7.66 -21.54
C LEU A 237 -11.54 7.19 -20.37
N CYS A 238 -12.38 8.06 -19.83
CA CYS A 238 -13.30 7.72 -18.74
C CYS A 238 -14.40 6.75 -19.22
N GLU A 239 -14.89 6.92 -20.44
CA GLU A 239 -15.86 6.00 -21.05
C GLU A 239 -15.24 4.61 -21.23
N LEU A 240 -14.01 4.53 -21.75
CA LEU A 240 -13.26 3.28 -21.86
C LEU A 240 -13.15 2.57 -20.51
N ALA A 241 -12.76 3.29 -19.45
CA ALA A 241 -12.67 2.77 -18.10
C ALA A 241 -14.01 2.24 -17.58
N SER A 242 -15.08 3.00 -17.80
CA SER A 242 -16.44 2.63 -17.40
C SER A 242 -16.90 1.34 -18.07
N GLN A 243 -16.71 1.22 -19.38
CA GLN A 243 -17.12 0.04 -20.14
C GLN A 243 -16.30 -1.20 -19.75
N ILE A 244 -14.98 -1.08 -19.60
CA ILE A 244 -14.13 -2.20 -19.16
C ILE A 244 -14.58 -2.71 -17.79
N ARG A 245 -14.88 -1.81 -16.83
CA ARG A 245 -15.35 -2.20 -15.49
C ARG A 245 -16.70 -2.91 -15.52
N LYS A 246 -17.65 -2.46 -16.33
CA LYS A 246 -18.95 -3.14 -16.50
C LYS A 246 -18.80 -4.57 -16.95
N VAL A 247 -17.85 -4.82 -17.85
CA VAL A 247 -17.54 -6.18 -18.33
C VAL A 247 -16.88 -7.01 -17.24
N SER A 248 -15.97 -6.44 -16.48
CA SER A 248 -15.32 -7.12 -15.34
C SER A 248 -16.31 -7.49 -14.23
N ASP A 249 -17.38 -6.71 -14.04
CA ASP A 249 -18.43 -6.94 -13.03
C ASP A 249 -19.46 -8.01 -13.49
N GLY A 250 -19.22 -8.69 -14.62
CA GLY A 250 -20.06 -9.79 -15.08
C GLY A 250 -21.29 -9.37 -15.89
N ALA A 251 -21.35 -8.15 -16.38
CA ALA A 251 -22.47 -7.66 -17.19
C ALA A 251 -22.49 -8.24 -18.62
N GLU A 252 -21.39 -8.89 -19.07
CA GLU A 252 -21.25 -9.47 -20.40
C GLU A 252 -20.64 -10.88 -20.35
N THR A 253 -20.75 -11.60 -21.50
CA THR A 253 -20.25 -12.98 -21.67
C THR A 253 -18.73 -13.12 -21.68
N VAL A 254 -18.00 -12.04 -21.91
CA VAL A 254 -16.52 -12.01 -21.85
C VAL A 254 -16.14 -11.40 -20.51
N GLY A 255 -15.80 -12.24 -19.53
CA GLY A 255 -15.26 -11.77 -18.25
C GLY A 255 -13.83 -11.28 -18.42
N ILE A 256 -13.52 -10.05 -17.98
CA ILE A 256 -12.14 -9.58 -17.90
C ILE A 256 -11.62 -9.93 -16.51
N SER A 257 -10.58 -10.79 -16.47
CA SER A 257 -10.01 -11.33 -15.24
C SER A 257 -9.12 -10.35 -14.46
N THR A 258 -8.86 -9.17 -15.03
CA THR A 258 -7.97 -8.16 -14.43
C THR A 258 -8.72 -6.87 -14.18
N PRO A 259 -8.76 -6.37 -12.92
CA PRO A 259 -9.43 -5.12 -12.60
C PRO A 259 -8.84 -3.91 -13.32
N PHE A 260 -9.69 -3.08 -13.91
CA PHE A 260 -9.30 -1.80 -14.52
C PHE A 260 -9.43 -0.66 -13.48
N SER A 261 -8.34 -0.37 -12.79
CA SER A 261 -8.33 0.61 -11.70
C SER A 261 -8.20 2.06 -12.17
N THR A 262 -8.59 3.02 -11.33
CA THR A 262 -8.32 4.46 -11.56
C THR A 262 -6.80 4.72 -11.72
N ARG A 263 -5.94 3.95 -11.01
CA ARG A 263 -4.48 3.99 -11.21
C ARG A 263 -4.09 3.58 -12.63
N THR A 264 -4.73 2.56 -13.18
CA THR A 264 -4.51 2.12 -14.58
C THR A 264 -4.95 3.20 -15.55
N LEU A 265 -6.13 3.79 -15.35
CA LEU A 265 -6.65 4.90 -16.15
C LEU A 265 -5.70 6.10 -16.15
N LEU A 266 -5.22 6.52 -14.98
CA LEU A 266 -4.24 7.61 -14.87
C LEU A 266 -2.92 7.30 -15.57
N ARG A 267 -2.45 6.06 -15.52
CA ARG A 267 -1.24 5.62 -16.24
C ARG A 267 -1.42 5.75 -17.74
N ILE A 268 -2.54 5.26 -18.28
CA ILE A 268 -2.85 5.36 -19.72
C ILE A 268 -2.97 6.82 -20.13
N ALA A 269 -3.70 7.63 -19.37
CA ALA A 269 -3.84 9.06 -19.61
C ALA A 269 -2.48 9.77 -19.63
N HIS A 270 -1.60 9.45 -18.68
CA HIS A 270 -0.26 10.03 -18.61
C HIS A 270 0.62 9.61 -19.80
N LEU A 271 0.65 8.33 -20.15
CA LEU A 271 1.39 7.84 -21.32
C LEU A 271 0.93 8.56 -22.59
N PHE A 272 -0.39 8.63 -22.79
CA PHE A 272 -0.99 9.29 -23.95
C PHE A 272 -0.78 10.80 -23.96
N ALA A 273 -0.70 11.44 -22.79
CA ALA A 273 -0.51 12.89 -22.66
C ALA A 273 0.93 13.36 -22.86
N THR A 274 1.92 12.54 -22.46
CA THR A 274 3.33 12.94 -22.34
C THR A 274 4.24 12.31 -23.38
N ILE A 275 3.89 11.14 -23.90
CA ILE A 275 4.68 10.42 -24.89
C ILE A 275 3.99 10.51 -26.24
N ASP A 276 4.75 10.67 -27.31
CA ASP A 276 4.21 10.70 -28.69
C ASP A 276 3.92 9.26 -29.17
N ILE A 277 2.88 8.67 -28.57
CA ILE A 277 2.39 7.34 -28.91
C ILE A 277 0.89 7.37 -29.19
N SER A 278 0.39 6.39 -29.91
CA SER A 278 -1.05 6.28 -30.16
C SER A 278 -1.79 5.90 -28.86
N ILE A 279 -3.10 6.19 -28.82
CA ILE A 279 -3.94 5.75 -27.69
C ILE A 279 -3.95 4.22 -27.57
N TYR A 280 -3.84 3.49 -28.69
CA TYR A 280 -3.79 2.03 -28.72
C TYR A 280 -2.53 1.51 -28.02
N ASP A 281 -1.37 2.10 -28.33
CA ASP A 281 -0.11 1.76 -27.67
C ASP A 281 -0.15 2.14 -26.17
N ALA A 282 -0.75 3.27 -25.83
CA ALA A 282 -0.90 3.67 -24.44
C ALA A 282 -1.78 2.70 -23.64
N VAL A 283 -2.88 2.21 -24.23
CA VAL A 283 -3.75 1.19 -23.63
C VAL A 283 -3.04 -0.16 -23.57
N GLU A 284 -2.31 -0.53 -24.61
CA GLU A 284 -1.53 -1.77 -24.63
C GLU A 284 -0.48 -1.78 -23.53
N MET A 285 0.37 -0.78 -23.47
CA MET A 285 1.43 -0.65 -22.45
C MET A 285 0.87 -0.50 -21.03
N GLY A 286 -0.23 0.24 -20.87
CA GLY A 286 -0.82 0.53 -19.58
C GLY A 286 -1.67 -0.59 -19.00
N PHE A 287 -2.26 -1.44 -19.85
CA PHE A 287 -3.24 -2.42 -19.43
C PHE A 287 -3.24 -3.74 -20.21
N SER A 288 -3.49 -3.71 -21.55
CA SER A 288 -3.93 -4.91 -22.28
C SER A 288 -2.82 -5.91 -22.57
N SER A 289 -1.54 -5.52 -22.56
CA SER A 289 -0.41 -6.43 -22.79
C SER A 289 -0.30 -7.60 -21.80
N ARG A 290 -0.90 -7.48 -20.63
CA ARG A 290 -0.91 -8.53 -19.57
C ARG A 290 -2.13 -9.45 -19.63
N LEU A 291 -3.06 -9.18 -20.53
CA LEU A 291 -4.31 -9.93 -20.64
C LEU A 291 -4.15 -11.16 -21.55
N VAL A 292 -5.03 -12.13 -21.37
CA VAL A 292 -5.13 -13.25 -22.33
C VAL A 292 -5.66 -12.76 -23.67
N LYS A 293 -5.37 -13.49 -24.75
CA LYS A 293 -5.64 -13.03 -26.11
C LYS A 293 -7.09 -12.60 -26.36
N VAL A 294 -8.06 -13.31 -25.82
CA VAL A 294 -9.49 -12.99 -26.00
C VAL A 294 -9.84 -11.64 -25.34
N GLU A 295 -9.35 -11.42 -24.13
CA GLU A 295 -9.53 -10.16 -23.39
C GLU A 295 -8.81 -8.99 -24.09
N TYR A 296 -7.57 -9.24 -24.57
CA TYR A 296 -6.79 -8.28 -25.34
C TYR A 296 -7.55 -7.82 -26.58
N ASP A 297 -8.05 -8.77 -27.40
CA ASP A 297 -8.77 -8.46 -28.64
C ASP A 297 -10.08 -7.70 -28.35
N TYR A 298 -10.72 -7.98 -27.22
CA TYR A 298 -11.89 -7.22 -26.76
C TYR A 298 -11.54 -5.77 -26.43
N ILE A 299 -10.48 -5.54 -25.63
CA ILE A 299 -10.03 -4.19 -25.26
C ILE A 299 -9.57 -3.38 -26.47
N ASP A 300 -8.84 -4.01 -27.39
CA ASP A 300 -8.41 -3.37 -28.64
C ASP A 300 -9.62 -2.91 -29.47
N ARG A 301 -10.64 -3.76 -29.62
CA ARG A 301 -11.88 -3.42 -30.32
C ARG A 301 -12.60 -2.29 -29.61
N LEU A 302 -12.80 -2.39 -28.30
CA LEU A 302 -13.47 -1.38 -27.51
C LEU A 302 -12.76 -0.01 -27.60
N THR A 303 -11.44 0.00 -27.60
CA THR A 303 -10.63 1.20 -27.78
C THR A 303 -10.87 1.82 -29.15
N LYS A 304 -10.93 1.00 -30.21
CA LYS A 304 -11.23 1.45 -31.57
C LYS A 304 -12.66 1.97 -31.74
N ASP A 305 -13.62 1.37 -31.06
CA ASP A 305 -15.02 1.78 -31.08
C ASP A 305 -15.20 3.18 -30.43
N ILE A 306 -14.45 3.48 -29.36
CA ILE A 306 -14.54 4.75 -28.63
C ILE A 306 -13.72 5.85 -29.31
N PHE A 307 -12.48 5.55 -29.71
CA PHE A 307 -11.56 6.55 -30.26
C PHE A 307 -11.57 6.62 -31.81
N GLY A 308 -12.14 5.62 -32.48
CA GLY A 308 -12.06 5.44 -33.96
C GLY A 308 -10.83 4.62 -34.35
N ASN A 309 -10.83 4.08 -35.57
CA ASN A 309 -9.81 3.10 -36.00
C ASN A 309 -8.38 3.67 -36.17
N ASN A 310 -8.25 4.99 -36.35
CA ASN A 310 -6.98 5.67 -36.66
C ASN A 310 -6.89 7.00 -35.93
N TYR A 311 -7.18 7.00 -34.63
CA TYR A 311 -7.11 8.24 -33.87
C TYR A 311 -5.65 8.72 -33.75
N VAL A 312 -5.38 9.88 -34.34
CA VAL A 312 -4.09 10.57 -34.22
C VAL A 312 -4.31 11.82 -33.38
N ARG A 313 -3.59 11.91 -32.30
CA ARG A 313 -3.62 13.09 -31.45
C ARG A 313 -3.15 14.33 -32.23
N LYS A 314 -3.97 15.36 -32.29
CA LYS A 314 -3.53 16.67 -32.79
C LYS A 314 -2.66 17.28 -31.66
N SER A 315 -1.36 17.08 -31.73
CA SER A 315 -0.44 17.54 -30.70
C SER A 315 -0.61 19.05 -30.43
N LYS A 316 -0.92 19.39 -29.19
CA LYS A 316 -0.61 20.70 -28.62
C LYS A 316 0.79 20.70 -28.00
N ILE A 317 1.67 19.83 -28.44
CA ILE A 317 3.05 19.83 -27.97
C ILE A 317 3.70 21.05 -28.59
N ALA A 318 3.76 22.14 -27.84
CA ALA A 318 4.83 23.12 -28.04
C ALA A 318 6.14 22.33 -27.97
N ASP A 319 7.03 22.58 -28.91
CA ASP A 319 8.31 21.93 -29.16
C ASP A 319 8.87 21.06 -28.02
N PRO A 320 9.41 19.88 -28.34
CA PRO A 320 9.96 19.00 -27.30
C PRO A 320 10.90 19.82 -26.43
N VAL A 321 10.66 19.82 -25.13
CA VAL A 321 11.62 20.32 -24.15
C VAL A 321 12.84 19.44 -24.34
N VAL A 322 13.78 19.94 -25.12
CA VAL A 322 15.12 19.36 -25.23
C VAL A 322 15.70 19.48 -23.82
N ILE A 323 15.74 18.37 -23.10
CA ILE A 323 16.46 18.28 -21.83
C ILE A 323 17.94 18.44 -22.20
N THR A 324 18.39 19.69 -22.29
CA THR A 324 19.80 20.08 -22.50
C THR A 324 20.55 20.15 -21.17
N ASP A 325 20.11 19.47 -20.17
CA ASP A 325 20.96 19.19 -19.01
C ASP A 325 21.78 17.92 -19.30
N THR A 326 22.80 18.11 -20.14
CA THR A 326 23.99 17.30 -20.04
C THR A 326 24.56 17.57 -18.64
N VAL A 327 24.13 16.75 -17.67
CA VAL A 327 24.89 16.56 -16.45
C VAL A 327 26.29 16.12 -16.91
N LYS A 328 27.24 17.05 -16.92
CA LYS A 328 28.67 16.73 -17.05
C LYS A 328 28.97 15.83 -15.84
N ILE A 329 28.94 14.53 -16.04
CA ILE A 329 29.54 13.58 -15.12
C ILE A 329 31.04 13.84 -15.25
N GLU A 330 31.58 14.70 -14.38
CA GLU A 330 33.04 14.75 -14.18
C GLU A 330 33.44 13.37 -13.68
N PRO A 331 34.45 12.73 -14.35
CA PRO A 331 34.91 11.44 -13.87
C PRO A 331 35.53 11.66 -12.49
N ALA A 332 34.97 11.03 -11.48
CA ALA A 332 35.54 10.94 -10.15
C ALA A 332 36.97 10.43 -10.31
N VAL A 333 37.94 11.31 -10.08
CA VAL A 333 39.35 10.97 -10.03
C VAL A 333 39.54 9.99 -8.87
N THR A 334 39.67 8.73 -9.22
CA THR A 334 40.07 7.69 -8.28
C THR A 334 41.53 7.95 -7.91
N GLU A 335 41.78 8.60 -6.78
CA GLU A 335 43.08 8.64 -6.17
C GLU A 335 43.51 7.22 -5.80
N ILE A 336 44.36 6.66 -6.64
CA ILE A 336 45.05 5.41 -6.36
C ILE A 336 46.08 5.71 -5.26
N VAL A 337 45.70 5.43 -4.01
CA VAL A 337 46.66 5.42 -2.89
C VAL A 337 47.65 4.27 -3.16
N LYS A 338 48.85 4.63 -3.60
CA LYS A 338 49.98 3.72 -3.72
C LYS A 338 50.43 3.27 -2.32
N VAL A 339 49.96 2.14 -1.88
CA VAL A 339 50.52 1.46 -0.70
C VAL A 339 51.89 0.88 -1.08
N LYS A 340 52.96 1.48 -0.54
CA LYS A 340 54.33 0.95 -0.62
C LYS A 340 54.43 -0.39 0.08
N LYS A 341 54.65 -1.45 -0.70
CA LYS A 341 55.06 -2.77 -0.17
C LYS A 341 56.48 -2.68 0.41
N THR A 342 56.59 -2.67 1.71
CA THR A 342 57.83 -3.00 2.40
C THR A 342 57.93 -4.50 2.61
N ARG A 343 58.83 -5.11 1.84
CA ARG A 343 59.28 -6.50 1.99
C ARG A 343 60.17 -6.58 3.23
N LYS A 344 59.79 -7.36 4.26
CA LYS A 344 60.73 -7.91 5.23
C LYS A 344 60.60 -9.42 5.19
N THR A 345 61.69 -10.00 4.72
CA THR A 345 62.06 -11.41 4.77
C THR A 345 62.45 -11.78 6.17
N THR A 346 61.88 -12.84 6.74
CA THR A 346 62.56 -13.74 7.67
C THR A 346 62.08 -15.15 7.51
N LYS A 347 63.05 -16.04 7.44
CA LYS A 347 63.06 -17.47 7.18
C LYS A 347 62.70 -18.28 8.43
N LYS A 348 62.38 -19.58 8.12
CA LYS A 348 62.46 -20.83 8.92
C LYS A 348 61.14 -21.21 9.63
N ALA A 349 60.50 -22.29 9.20
CA ALA A 349 60.78 -23.74 9.27
C ALA A 349 60.27 -24.41 10.54
N SER A 350 59.32 -25.32 10.35
CA SER A 350 59.24 -26.73 10.79
C SER A 350 57.77 -27.19 10.71
N LYS A 351 57.42 -28.11 9.85
CA LYS A 351 57.29 -29.58 9.98
C LYS A 351 56.57 -30.02 11.25
N ALA A 352 55.37 -30.61 11.06
CA ALA A 352 54.90 -31.89 11.58
C ALA A 352 53.38 -31.97 11.39
N VAL A 353 52.96 -32.87 10.55
CA VAL A 353 52.50 -34.25 10.74
C VAL A 353 50.97 -34.37 10.98
N MET A 354 50.32 -34.89 9.95
CA MET A 354 48.99 -35.54 10.05
C MET A 354 49.04 -36.82 10.86
N PRO A 355 47.96 -37.33 11.35
CA PRO A 355 47.55 -38.66 10.94
C PRO A 355 46.11 -38.76 10.42
N GLU A 356 46.00 -39.55 9.34
CA GLU A 356 44.81 -40.28 8.93
C GLU A 356 44.43 -41.33 9.97
N ASN A 357 43.14 -41.64 10.00
CA ASN A 357 42.56 -42.99 10.02
C ASN A 357 41.04 -42.86 10.08
N ASP A 358 40.35 -43.23 9.01
CA ASP A 358 39.65 -44.48 8.72
C ASP A 358 38.77 -45.00 9.87
N THR A 359 37.45 -45.12 9.66
CA THR A 359 36.76 -46.33 9.32
C THR A 359 35.24 -46.16 9.32
N ASN A 360 34.66 -46.62 8.22
CA ASN A 360 33.31 -47.14 7.97
C ASN A 360 32.51 -47.62 9.19
N SER A 361 31.19 -47.29 9.16
CA SER A 361 30.16 -48.34 9.29
C SER A 361 28.79 -47.83 8.78
N GLU A 362 28.37 -48.51 7.73
CA GLU A 362 26.98 -48.59 7.26
C GLU A 362 26.05 -49.08 8.37
N GLN A 363 24.82 -48.56 8.38
CA GLN A 363 23.60 -49.34 8.62
C GLN A 363 22.34 -48.55 8.26
N GLU A 364 21.66 -48.98 7.21
CA GLU A 364 20.27 -48.77 6.88
C GLU A 364 19.34 -49.72 7.68
N PRO A 365 18.00 -49.73 7.41
CA PRO A 365 16.93 -48.93 8.01
C PRO A 365 15.96 -49.87 8.80
N HIS A 366 15.16 -49.28 9.67
CA HIS A 366 13.99 -50.00 10.19
C HIS A 366 12.69 -49.30 9.81
N GLN A 367 11.98 -49.90 8.87
CA GLN A 367 10.54 -49.79 8.68
C GLN A 367 9.81 -50.28 9.95
N GLY A 368 8.83 -49.51 10.38
CA GLY A 368 7.84 -49.90 11.39
C GLY A 368 6.47 -49.47 10.94
N PHE A 369 5.82 -50.34 10.19
CA PHE A 369 4.38 -50.37 9.99
C PHE A 369 3.66 -50.47 11.35
N LEU A 370 2.64 -49.70 11.60
CA LEU A 370 1.54 -50.05 12.48
C LEU A 370 0.22 -49.68 11.85
N GLU A 371 -0.54 -50.73 11.75
CA GLU A 371 -1.85 -50.88 11.12
C GLU A 371 -2.98 -50.11 11.79
N PHE A 372 -3.92 -49.73 10.96
CA PHE A 372 -5.28 -49.34 11.29
C PHE A 372 -6.01 -50.43 12.10
N VAL A 373 -6.69 -50.05 13.13
CA VAL A 373 -7.86 -50.78 13.63
C VAL A 373 -9.06 -49.86 13.57
N ASN A 374 -9.90 -50.16 12.62
CA ASN A 374 -11.31 -49.78 12.61
C ASN A 374 -12.03 -50.62 13.67
N ASP A 375 -12.89 -50.01 14.44
CA ASP A 375 -14.14 -50.66 14.82
C ASP A 375 -15.27 -49.64 15.07
N PRO A 376 -16.49 -49.98 14.66
CA PRO A 376 -17.61 -49.09 14.65
C PRO A 376 -18.68 -49.45 15.70
N LEU A 377 -19.60 -48.49 15.95
CA LEU A 377 -21.01 -48.65 16.38
C LEU A 377 -21.32 -48.76 17.89
N THR A 378 -22.39 -47.97 18.10
CA THR A 378 -23.50 -48.04 19.07
C THR A 378 -23.29 -47.19 20.33
N ASP A 379 -24.19 -46.25 20.67
CA ASP A 379 -25.63 -46.00 20.59
C ASP A 379 -25.94 -44.49 20.53
#